data_7c3e623d0a90defd6a034ceb030e7fc2
#
_entry.id   7c3e623d0a90defd6a034ceb030e7fc2
#
_cell.length_a   1.000
_cell.length_b   1.000
_cell.length_c   1.000
_cell.angle_alpha   90.00
_cell.angle_beta   90.00
_cell.angle_gamma   90.00
#
_symmetry.space_group_name_H-M   'P 1'
#
loop_
_entity.id
_entity.type
_entity.pdbx_description
1 polymer ?
#
loop_
_entity_poly.entity_id
_entity_poly.type
_entity_poly.pdbx_seq_one_letter_code
_entity_poly.pdbx_strand_id
1 'polypeptide(L)'
;MRFLLLVLAVALLSGEEGTDSTVWSQYARGGLSHDQGKSGGHGYYRINRKTVTSFRDLRLFGYGLGDDSYIYLRYKSSTKYSENVKLYNFTTASYQKNTRADLAMRYHFNQGFGYFINEYNNGHVTGELGHAYDMSDFLNDTRKTSYLKGGIFWDHELGKISTKLETEWFKQISDVVTTDLSRVQFFAEISYQLNNLLSLIMGFEQDYYTANKQSPQSYYFSLGWQK
;
A
#
# COMPACT_ATOMS: atom_id res chain seq x y z
N MET A 1 13.67 -13.58 9.88
CA MET A 1 12.26 -13.29 10.20
C MET A 1 12.04 -12.70 11.60
N ARG A 2 12.59 -13.25 12.68
CA ARG A 2 12.41 -12.69 14.05
C ARG A 2 12.97 -11.26 14.22
N PHE A 3 14.08 -10.92 13.57
CA PHE A 3 14.72 -9.61 13.64
C PHE A 3 13.89 -8.49 12.96
N LEU A 4 13.25 -8.81 11.83
CA LEU A 4 12.40 -7.86 11.09
C LEU A 4 11.14 -7.50 11.88
N LEU A 5 10.53 -8.49 12.57
CA LEU A 5 9.37 -8.28 13.44
C LEU A 5 9.72 -7.41 14.66
N LEU A 6 10.94 -7.57 15.21
CA LEU A 6 11.42 -6.78 16.35
C LEU A 6 11.67 -5.31 15.95
N VAL A 7 12.27 -5.06 14.79
CA VAL A 7 12.48 -3.71 14.26
C VAL A 7 11.16 -3.02 13.94
N LEU A 8 10.18 -3.76 13.38
CA LEU A 8 8.83 -3.23 13.15
C LEU A 8 8.10 -2.90 14.46
N ALA A 9 8.22 -3.75 15.48
CA ALA A 9 7.62 -3.51 16.79
C ALA A 9 8.24 -2.30 17.49
N VAL A 10 9.56 -2.12 17.44
CA VAL A 10 10.27 -0.96 18.00
C VAL A 10 9.90 0.32 17.25
N ALA A 11 9.77 0.29 15.92
CA ALA A 11 9.36 1.47 15.13
C ALA A 11 7.91 1.91 15.43
N LEU A 12 7.04 0.99 15.84
CA LEU A 12 5.67 1.31 16.27
C LEU A 12 5.63 1.91 17.69
N LEU A 13 6.58 1.53 18.56
CA LEU A 13 6.64 1.95 19.96
C LEU A 13 7.46 3.22 20.20
N SER A 14 8.40 3.57 19.31
CA SER A 14 9.19 4.80 19.40
C SER A 14 8.38 6.01 18.93
N GLY A 15 7.39 6.40 19.70
CA GLY A 15 6.65 7.66 19.53
C GLY A 15 7.13 8.64 20.58
N GLU A 16 7.56 9.84 20.17
CA GLU A 16 7.76 10.97 21.06
C GLU A 16 6.50 11.19 21.90
N GLU A 17 6.67 11.29 23.19
CA GLU A 17 5.64 11.73 24.16
C GLU A 17 5.40 13.24 23.95
N GLY A 18 4.66 13.60 22.91
CA GLY A 18 4.05 14.91 22.76
C GLY A 18 2.62 14.86 23.28
N THR A 19 2.10 15.97 23.78
CA THR A 19 0.72 16.19 24.25
C THR A 19 -0.33 16.06 23.14
N ASP A 20 0.04 15.49 21.99
CA ASP A 20 -0.82 15.29 20.82
C ASP A 20 -1.80 14.13 21.02
N SER A 21 -3.06 14.38 20.69
CA SER A 21 -4.09 13.35 20.67
C SER A 21 -3.71 12.24 19.69
N THR A 22 -3.26 11.11 20.21
CA THR A 22 -2.92 9.93 19.41
C THR A 22 -4.19 9.12 19.17
N VAL A 23 -4.52 8.88 17.90
CA VAL A 23 -5.63 8.03 17.50
C VAL A 23 -5.08 6.74 16.89
N TRP A 24 -5.51 5.61 17.45
CA TRP A 24 -5.27 4.28 16.90
C TRP A 24 -6.53 3.78 16.23
N SER A 25 -6.39 3.14 15.07
CA SER A 25 -7.49 2.42 14.43
C SER A 25 -7.04 1.08 13.92
N GLN A 26 -7.96 0.12 13.96
CA GLN A 26 -7.78 -1.24 13.48
C GLN A 26 -8.86 -1.54 12.45
N TYR A 27 -8.48 -2.27 11.42
CA TYR A 27 -9.35 -2.64 10.35
C TYR A 27 -9.00 -4.03 9.86
N ALA A 28 -10.01 -4.89 9.74
CA ALA A 28 -9.89 -6.22 9.16
C ALA A 28 -10.93 -6.41 8.05
N ARG A 29 -10.58 -7.15 7.02
CA ARG A 29 -11.53 -7.57 6.00
C ARG A 29 -11.21 -8.98 5.51
N GLY A 30 -12.24 -9.68 5.06
CA GLY A 30 -12.13 -10.96 4.37
C GLY A 30 -13.15 -11.05 3.26
N GLY A 31 -12.85 -11.82 2.23
CA GLY A 31 -13.75 -11.91 1.09
C GLY A 31 -13.21 -12.76 -0.03
N LEU A 32 -13.73 -12.50 -1.22
CA LEU A 32 -13.38 -13.20 -2.44
C LEU A 32 -12.55 -12.32 -3.34
N SER A 33 -11.52 -12.89 -3.95
CA SER A 33 -10.69 -12.28 -4.97
C SER A 33 -10.82 -13.05 -6.28
N HIS A 34 -10.77 -12.31 -7.37
CA HIS A 34 -10.63 -12.86 -8.72
C HIS A 34 -9.44 -12.21 -9.41
N ASP A 35 -8.51 -13.03 -9.87
CA ASP A 35 -7.30 -12.60 -10.55
C ASP A 35 -7.00 -13.55 -11.71
N GLN A 36 -6.92 -13.02 -12.95
CA GLN A 36 -6.58 -13.72 -14.18
C GLN A 36 -7.28 -15.09 -14.36
N GLY A 37 -8.60 -15.13 -14.13
CA GLY A 37 -9.42 -16.33 -14.32
C GLY A 37 -9.42 -17.33 -13.16
N LYS A 38 -8.72 -17.07 -12.06
CA LYS A 38 -8.78 -17.86 -10.82
C LYS A 38 -9.51 -17.08 -9.72
N SER A 39 -10.30 -17.79 -8.92
CA SER A 39 -11.01 -17.22 -7.77
C SER A 39 -10.57 -17.90 -6.49
N GLY A 40 -10.59 -17.16 -5.38
CA GLY A 40 -10.26 -17.68 -4.06
C GLY A 40 -10.57 -16.71 -2.93
N GLY A 41 -10.18 -17.08 -1.72
CA GLY A 41 -10.37 -16.26 -0.54
C GLY A 41 -9.19 -15.33 -0.27
N HIS A 42 -9.47 -14.16 0.32
CA HIS A 42 -8.44 -13.27 0.83
C HIS A 42 -8.74 -12.78 2.24
N GLY A 43 -7.68 -12.36 2.92
CA GLY A 43 -7.72 -11.66 4.20
C GLY A 43 -6.83 -10.45 4.19
N TYR A 44 -7.26 -9.41 4.89
CA TYR A 44 -6.52 -8.17 5.07
C TYR A 44 -6.65 -7.70 6.51
N TYR A 45 -5.55 -7.22 7.06
CA TYR A 45 -5.52 -6.58 8.36
C TYR A 45 -4.68 -5.31 8.30
N ARG A 46 -5.15 -4.27 8.95
CA ARG A 46 -4.48 -2.98 9.04
C ARG A 46 -4.56 -2.44 10.45
N ILE A 47 -3.44 -1.92 10.94
CA ILE A 47 -3.38 -1.10 12.15
C ILE A 47 -2.67 0.19 11.81
N ASN A 48 -3.23 1.31 12.23
CA ASN A 48 -2.59 2.59 12.07
C ASN A 48 -2.63 3.43 13.34
N ARG A 49 -1.66 4.33 13.45
CA ARG A 49 -1.52 5.35 14.47
C ARG A 49 -1.43 6.70 13.77
N LYS A 50 -2.27 7.63 14.17
CA LYS A 50 -2.30 8.99 13.65
C LYS A 50 -2.13 9.98 14.81
N THR A 51 -1.24 10.96 14.62
CA THR A 51 -1.14 12.18 15.44
C THR A 51 -1.39 13.39 14.53
N VAL A 52 -1.31 14.60 15.07
CA VAL A 52 -1.46 15.83 14.27
C VAL A 52 -0.43 15.90 13.13
N THR A 53 0.82 15.47 13.39
CA THR A 53 1.92 15.58 12.45
C THR A 53 2.39 14.26 11.86
N SER A 54 2.02 13.12 12.44
CA SER A 54 2.56 11.83 12.00
C SER A 54 1.49 10.78 11.72
N PHE A 55 1.80 9.91 10.78
CA PHE A 55 1.00 8.75 10.42
C PHE A 55 1.89 7.52 10.32
N ARG A 56 1.49 6.42 10.97
CA ARG A 56 2.15 5.11 10.92
C ARG A 56 1.10 4.08 10.55
N ASP A 57 1.40 3.23 9.58
CA ASP A 57 0.45 2.30 8.98
C ASP A 57 1.12 0.96 8.71
N LEU A 58 0.59 -0.10 9.28
CA LEU A 58 0.99 -1.48 9.05
C LEU A 58 -0.17 -2.24 8.41
N ARG A 59 0.10 -2.88 7.28
CA ARG A 59 -0.88 -3.67 6.52
C ARG A 59 -0.36 -5.07 6.28
N LEU A 60 -1.22 -6.04 6.46
CA LEU A 60 -1.00 -7.43 6.08
C LEU A 60 -2.14 -7.83 5.14
N PHE A 61 -1.79 -8.34 3.98
CA PHE A 61 -2.73 -8.88 3.01
C PHE A 61 -2.27 -10.26 2.56
N GLY A 62 -3.22 -11.17 2.36
CA GLY A 62 -2.93 -12.47 1.81
C GLY A 62 -4.13 -13.06 1.09
N TYR A 63 -3.88 -13.82 0.04
CA TYR A 63 -4.91 -14.61 -0.63
C TYR A 63 -4.39 -15.99 -1.03
N GLY A 64 -5.33 -16.92 -1.20
CA GLY A 64 -5.12 -18.22 -1.81
C GLY A 64 -6.04 -18.40 -3.01
N LEU A 65 -5.48 -18.76 -4.16
CA LEU A 65 -6.18 -18.99 -5.43
C LEU A 65 -5.80 -20.36 -5.99
N GLY A 66 -6.48 -21.42 -5.52
CA GLY A 66 -6.06 -22.80 -5.78
C GLY A 66 -4.72 -23.09 -5.11
N ASP A 67 -3.72 -23.52 -5.89
CA ASP A 67 -2.37 -23.81 -5.40
C ASP A 67 -1.49 -22.58 -5.25
N ASP A 68 -1.96 -21.42 -5.73
CA ASP A 68 -1.24 -20.16 -5.65
C ASP A 68 -1.50 -19.44 -4.33
N SER A 69 -0.47 -18.80 -3.80
CA SER A 69 -0.54 -17.98 -2.59
C SER A 69 0.15 -16.63 -2.79
N TYR A 70 -0.43 -15.63 -2.16
CA TYR A 70 0.12 -14.28 -2.11
C TYR A 70 0.16 -13.80 -0.66
N ILE A 71 1.26 -13.17 -0.27
CA ILE A 71 1.41 -12.51 1.02
C ILE A 71 2.06 -11.16 0.76
N TYR A 72 1.49 -10.12 1.32
CA TYR A 72 2.00 -8.75 1.28
C TYR A 72 1.97 -8.13 2.66
N LEU A 73 3.12 -7.68 3.12
CA LEU A 73 3.29 -6.93 4.36
C LEU A 73 3.84 -5.55 4.00
N ARG A 74 3.21 -4.48 4.47
CA ARG A 74 3.63 -3.09 4.21
C ARG A 74 3.62 -2.29 5.50
N TYR A 75 4.70 -1.57 5.72
CA TYR A 75 4.79 -0.51 6.71
C TYR A 75 4.99 0.84 6.02
N LYS A 76 4.17 1.84 6.33
CA LYS A 76 4.34 3.23 5.89
C LYS A 76 4.45 4.14 7.09
N SER A 77 5.41 5.04 7.04
CA SER A 77 5.63 6.12 7.98
C SER A 77 5.60 7.43 7.23
N SER A 78 4.81 8.40 7.67
CA SER A 78 4.85 9.76 7.15
C SER A 78 4.82 10.77 8.28
N THR A 79 5.49 11.91 8.08
CA THR A 79 5.60 12.97 9.09
C THR A 79 5.55 14.33 8.38
N LYS A 80 4.61 15.18 8.77
CA LYS A 80 4.55 16.59 8.34
C LYS A 80 5.70 17.36 8.98
N TYR A 81 6.24 18.35 8.27
CA TYR A 81 7.31 19.20 8.81
C TYR A 81 6.82 20.14 9.93
N SER A 82 5.54 20.52 9.89
CA SER A 82 4.81 21.15 10.98
C SER A 82 3.31 20.97 10.78
N GLU A 83 2.49 21.30 11.78
CA GLU A 83 1.03 21.15 11.72
C GLU A 83 0.39 21.91 10.55
N ASN A 84 0.87 23.13 10.28
CA ASN A 84 0.30 24.02 9.26
C ASN A 84 0.93 23.84 7.87
N VAL A 85 1.90 22.92 7.72
CA VAL A 85 2.59 22.69 6.46
C VAL A 85 1.97 21.52 5.72
N LYS A 86 1.67 21.71 4.45
CA LYS A 86 1.12 20.67 3.57
C LYS A 86 2.18 19.66 3.09
N LEU A 87 3.47 19.94 3.34
CA LEU A 87 4.58 19.08 2.96
C LEU A 87 4.88 18.06 4.05
N TYR A 88 5.07 16.81 3.67
CA TYR A 88 5.48 15.73 4.56
C TYR A 88 6.58 14.87 3.93
N ASN A 89 7.38 14.21 4.75
CA ASN A 89 8.23 13.12 4.29
C ASN A 89 7.49 11.79 4.45
N PHE A 90 7.86 10.81 3.63
CA PHE A 90 7.36 9.45 3.82
C PHE A 90 8.47 8.42 3.61
N THR A 91 8.29 7.29 4.27
CA THR A 91 9.07 6.07 4.07
C THR A 91 8.11 4.90 4.03
N THR A 92 8.28 4.00 3.07
CA THR A 92 7.52 2.76 2.97
C THR A 92 8.49 1.61 2.84
N ALA A 93 8.25 0.54 3.58
CA ALA A 93 8.92 -0.74 3.42
C ALA A 93 7.87 -1.82 3.23
N SER A 94 8.06 -2.70 2.25
CA SER A 94 7.15 -3.83 2.06
C SER A 94 7.89 -5.12 1.73
N TYR A 95 7.24 -6.21 2.07
CA TYR A 95 7.60 -7.58 1.71
C TYR A 95 6.46 -8.20 0.93
N GLN A 96 6.78 -8.88 -0.16
CA GLN A 96 5.82 -9.58 -0.99
C GLN A 96 6.32 -10.98 -1.32
N LYS A 97 5.41 -11.94 -1.26
CA LYS A 97 5.57 -13.29 -1.82
C LYS A 97 4.41 -13.55 -2.77
N ASN A 98 4.69 -14.04 -3.97
CA ASN A 98 3.66 -14.37 -4.95
C ASN A 98 4.10 -15.62 -5.73
N THR A 99 3.59 -16.79 -5.34
CA THR A 99 3.97 -18.06 -5.96
C THR A 99 3.53 -18.16 -7.41
N ARG A 100 2.46 -17.46 -7.79
CA ARG A 100 1.96 -17.42 -9.15
C ARG A 100 2.86 -16.67 -10.13
N ALA A 101 3.58 -15.68 -9.63
CA ALA A 101 4.54 -14.90 -10.41
C ALA A 101 5.97 -15.44 -10.30
N ASP A 102 6.15 -16.67 -9.81
CA ASP A 102 7.46 -17.25 -9.47
C ASP A 102 8.32 -16.30 -8.63
N LEU A 103 7.65 -15.52 -7.77
CA LEU A 103 8.25 -14.56 -6.86
C LEU A 103 8.22 -15.14 -5.44
N ALA A 104 9.30 -15.77 -5.00
CA ALA A 104 9.39 -16.26 -3.65
C ALA A 104 9.59 -15.11 -2.65
N MET A 105 10.28 -14.05 -3.08
CA MET A 105 10.56 -12.92 -2.20
C MET A 105 10.78 -11.61 -2.97
N ARG A 106 10.10 -10.55 -2.55
CA ARG A 106 10.40 -9.18 -2.96
C ARG A 106 10.40 -8.27 -1.74
N TYR A 107 11.47 -7.53 -1.58
CA TYR A 107 11.52 -6.37 -0.69
C TYR A 107 11.45 -5.11 -1.52
N HIS A 108 10.54 -4.23 -1.14
CA HIS A 108 10.41 -2.90 -1.75
C HIS A 108 10.57 -1.85 -0.66
N PHE A 109 11.41 -0.86 -0.93
CA PHE A 109 11.62 0.29 -0.06
C PHE A 109 11.43 1.56 -0.89
N ASN A 110 10.69 2.52 -0.39
CA ASN A 110 10.63 3.83 -1.01
C ASN A 110 10.63 4.94 0.04
N GLN A 111 11.22 6.07 -0.33
CA GLN A 111 11.34 7.26 0.50
C GLN A 111 11.23 8.50 -0.36
N GLY A 112 10.58 9.53 0.16
CA GLY A 112 10.39 10.78 -0.58
C GLY A 112 9.61 11.82 0.20
N PHE A 113 9.05 12.75 -0.57
CA PHE A 113 8.24 13.85 -0.07
C PHE A 113 6.84 13.75 -0.66
N GLY A 114 5.86 14.11 0.14
CA GLY A 114 4.47 14.24 -0.29
C GLY A 114 3.93 15.62 0.03
N TYR A 115 2.93 16.02 -0.72
CA TYR A 115 2.26 17.30 -0.58
C TYR A 115 0.76 17.12 -0.62
N PHE A 116 0.03 17.73 0.34
CA PHE A 116 -1.42 17.82 0.31
C PHE A 116 -1.84 18.88 -0.72
N ILE A 117 -2.20 18.42 -1.93
CA ILE A 117 -2.64 19.30 -3.04
C ILE A 117 -3.93 19.99 -2.64
N ASN A 118 -4.87 19.21 -2.09
CA ASN A 118 -6.13 19.71 -1.59
C ASN A 118 -6.56 18.92 -0.34
N GLU A 119 -7.00 19.64 0.69
CA GLU A 119 -7.62 19.08 1.89
C GLU A 119 -9.00 19.75 2.06
N TYR A 120 -10.03 18.96 2.21
CA TYR A 120 -11.41 19.41 2.41
C TYR A 120 -12.12 18.50 3.42
N ASN A 121 -13.29 18.91 3.90
CA ASN A 121 -13.96 18.27 5.06
C ASN A 121 -14.11 16.75 4.93
N ASN A 122 -14.35 16.26 3.70
CA ASN A 122 -14.71 14.86 3.43
C ASN A 122 -13.61 14.12 2.66
N GLY A 123 -12.39 14.66 2.58
CA GLY A 123 -11.33 13.97 1.86
C GLY A 123 -10.09 14.82 1.58
N HIS A 124 -9.19 14.23 0.84
CA HIS A 124 -7.96 14.92 0.44
C HIS A 124 -7.39 14.34 -0.86
N VAL A 125 -6.60 15.17 -1.52
CA VAL A 125 -5.74 14.77 -2.64
C VAL A 125 -4.30 15.02 -2.25
N THR A 126 -3.45 14.00 -2.38
CA THR A 126 -2.01 14.12 -2.13
C THR A 126 -1.21 13.71 -3.36
N GLY A 127 -0.07 14.36 -3.54
CA GLY A 127 0.97 13.96 -4.50
C GLY A 127 2.22 13.52 -3.76
N GLU A 128 2.87 12.46 -4.23
CA GLU A 128 4.14 11.95 -3.69
C GLU A 128 5.20 11.89 -4.80
N LEU A 129 6.45 12.22 -4.45
CA LEU A 129 7.61 12.03 -5.30
C LEU A 129 8.75 11.47 -4.46
N GLY A 130 9.47 10.48 -4.97
CA GLY A 130 10.53 9.85 -4.22
C GLY A 130 11.38 8.88 -5.03
N HIS A 131 12.28 8.23 -4.32
CA HIS A 131 13.11 7.16 -4.82
C HIS A 131 12.59 5.83 -4.27
N ALA A 132 12.48 4.83 -5.13
CA ALA A 132 12.09 3.47 -4.77
C ALA A 132 13.21 2.48 -5.12
N TYR A 133 13.32 1.43 -4.33
CA TYR A 133 14.28 0.36 -4.49
C TYR A 133 13.61 -0.98 -4.29
N ASP A 134 13.77 -1.88 -5.28
CA ASP A 134 13.31 -3.26 -5.21
C ASP A 134 14.50 -4.22 -5.12
N MET A 135 14.37 -5.23 -4.26
CA MET A 135 15.20 -6.41 -4.26
C MET A 135 14.29 -7.64 -4.35
N SER A 136 14.43 -8.44 -5.39
CA SER A 136 13.59 -9.63 -5.61
C SER A 136 14.43 -10.80 -6.11
N ASP A 137 13.94 -12.01 -5.87
CA ASP A 137 14.47 -13.27 -6.41
C ASP A 137 13.64 -13.77 -7.62
N PHE A 138 13.00 -12.86 -8.30
CA PHE A 138 12.19 -13.17 -9.46
C PHE A 138 12.96 -13.95 -10.52
N LEU A 139 12.44 -15.11 -10.93
CA LEU A 139 13.07 -16.05 -11.87
C LEU A 139 14.45 -16.57 -11.41
N ASN A 140 14.61 -16.86 -10.10
CA ASN A 140 15.85 -17.34 -9.50
C ASN A 140 17.08 -16.44 -9.70
N ASP A 141 16.87 -15.18 -9.99
CA ASP A 141 17.92 -14.18 -10.12
C ASP A 141 17.69 -13.04 -9.13
N THR A 142 18.65 -12.77 -8.26
CA THR A 142 18.55 -11.70 -7.27
C THR A 142 18.68 -10.35 -7.97
N ARG A 143 17.55 -9.71 -8.24
CA ARG A 143 17.49 -8.42 -8.94
C ARG A 143 17.38 -7.28 -7.96
N LYS A 144 18.18 -6.27 -8.22
CA LYS A 144 18.20 -4.99 -7.47
C LYS A 144 17.91 -3.87 -8.45
N THR A 145 16.80 -3.16 -8.27
CA THR A 145 16.36 -2.14 -9.21
C THR A 145 15.97 -0.87 -8.47
N SER A 146 16.41 0.26 -8.98
CA SER A 146 16.04 1.58 -8.46
C SER A 146 15.11 2.30 -9.42
N TYR A 147 14.18 3.06 -8.85
CA TYR A 147 13.16 3.81 -9.58
C TYR A 147 13.05 5.24 -9.06
N LEU A 148 12.76 6.16 -9.98
CA LEU A 148 12.06 7.37 -9.63
C LEU A 148 10.58 7.03 -9.48
N LYS A 149 10.00 7.34 -8.32
CA LYS A 149 8.59 7.10 -8.00
C LYS A 149 7.83 8.40 -7.95
N GLY A 150 6.63 8.43 -8.52
CA GLY A 150 5.63 9.44 -8.25
C GLY A 150 4.27 8.82 -8.00
N GLY A 151 3.35 9.57 -7.40
CA GLY A 151 2.00 9.08 -7.13
C GLY A 151 1.02 10.20 -6.86
N ILE A 152 -0.25 9.94 -7.18
CA ILE A 152 -1.41 10.77 -6.81
C ILE A 152 -2.39 9.88 -6.08
N PHE A 153 -2.90 10.36 -4.95
CA PHE A 153 -3.80 9.65 -4.06
C PHE A 153 -4.99 10.54 -3.75
N TRP A 154 -6.18 10.00 -3.90
CA TRP A 154 -7.42 10.66 -3.58
C TRP A 154 -8.27 9.80 -2.66
N ASP A 155 -8.60 10.33 -1.49
CA ASP A 155 -9.53 9.75 -0.53
C ASP A 155 -10.73 10.69 -0.38
N HIS A 156 -11.94 10.13 -0.48
CA HIS A 156 -13.18 10.89 -0.37
C HIS A 156 -14.27 10.11 0.37
N GLU A 157 -14.97 10.79 1.28
CA GLU A 157 -16.07 10.24 2.06
C GLU A 157 -17.36 11.01 1.76
N LEU A 158 -18.42 10.31 1.38
CA LEU A 158 -19.75 10.86 1.13
C LEU A 158 -20.80 10.06 1.91
N GLY A 159 -21.13 10.54 3.09
CA GLY A 159 -22.05 9.86 4.01
C GLY A 159 -21.57 8.44 4.36
N LYS A 160 -22.26 7.42 3.85
CA LYS A 160 -21.89 6.00 4.08
C LYS A 160 -20.93 5.42 3.03
N ILE A 161 -20.58 6.19 2.03
CA ILE A 161 -19.70 5.75 0.93
C ILE A 161 -18.33 6.39 1.14
N SER A 162 -17.27 5.58 1.08
CA SER A 162 -15.92 6.09 0.93
C SER A 162 -15.29 5.55 -0.35
N THR A 163 -14.54 6.41 -1.01
CA THR A 163 -13.86 6.13 -2.27
C THR A 163 -12.38 6.42 -2.11
N LYS A 164 -11.56 5.54 -2.65
CA LYS A 164 -10.11 5.68 -2.67
C LYS A 164 -9.59 5.41 -4.07
N LEU A 165 -8.81 6.34 -4.60
CA LEU A 165 -8.10 6.18 -5.87
C LEU A 165 -6.62 6.45 -5.66
N GLU A 166 -5.79 5.56 -6.16
CA GLU A 166 -4.34 5.70 -6.13
C GLU A 166 -3.78 5.44 -7.52
N THR A 167 -2.88 6.29 -7.97
CA THR A 167 -2.09 6.07 -9.18
C THR A 167 -0.64 6.30 -8.85
N GLU A 168 0.18 5.29 -9.02
CA GLU A 168 1.63 5.37 -8.79
C GLU A 168 2.37 5.02 -10.08
N TRP A 169 3.45 5.74 -10.37
CA TRP A 169 4.34 5.41 -11.48
C TRP A 169 5.75 5.19 -10.97
N PHE A 170 6.42 4.22 -11.56
CA PHE A 170 7.79 3.83 -11.25
C PHE A 170 8.59 3.84 -12.55
N LYS A 171 9.51 4.80 -12.67
CA LYS A 171 10.44 4.86 -13.79
C LYS A 171 11.79 4.29 -13.36
N GLN A 172 12.20 3.18 -13.98
CA GLN A 172 13.51 2.58 -13.72
C GLN A 172 14.63 3.56 -14.03
N ILE A 173 15.59 3.68 -13.12
CA ILE A 173 16.77 4.54 -13.23
C ILE A 173 18.08 3.77 -13.09
N SER A 174 18.03 2.47 -12.76
CA SER A 174 19.23 1.61 -12.68
C SER A 174 19.33 0.70 -13.89
N ASP A 175 20.56 0.51 -14.37
CA ASP A 175 20.85 -0.35 -15.54
C ASP A 175 21.20 -1.79 -15.18
N VAL A 176 20.91 -2.22 -13.92
CA VAL A 176 21.31 -3.53 -13.39
C VAL A 176 20.51 -4.69 -14.03
N VAL A 177 19.40 -4.40 -14.67
CA VAL A 177 18.53 -5.37 -15.34
C VAL A 177 18.36 -4.97 -16.80
N THR A 178 18.56 -5.92 -17.72
CA THR A 178 18.41 -5.70 -19.17
C THR A 178 16.98 -5.39 -19.61
N THR A 179 15.98 -5.70 -18.76
CA THR A 179 14.56 -5.46 -19.01
C THR A 179 14.12 -4.19 -18.28
N ASP A 180 13.46 -3.26 -18.96
CA ASP A 180 12.81 -2.10 -18.34
C ASP A 180 11.60 -2.56 -17.51
N LEU A 181 11.70 -2.42 -16.18
CA LEU A 181 10.65 -2.77 -15.20
C LEU A 181 9.80 -1.55 -14.83
N SER A 182 9.86 -0.48 -15.61
CA SER A 182 9.01 0.70 -15.41
C SER A 182 7.53 0.31 -15.51
N ARG A 183 6.73 0.84 -14.60
CA ARG A 183 5.30 0.49 -14.50
C ARG A 183 4.46 1.64 -13.96
N VAL A 184 3.17 1.57 -14.27
CA VAL A 184 2.12 2.36 -13.64
C VAL A 184 1.21 1.40 -12.89
N GLN A 185 0.90 1.73 -11.64
CA GLN A 185 -0.03 1.00 -10.80
C GLN A 185 -1.27 1.86 -10.58
N PHE A 186 -2.44 1.27 -10.76
CA PHE A 186 -3.71 1.90 -10.50
C PHE A 186 -4.49 1.07 -9.47
N PHE A 187 -5.05 1.75 -8.48
CA PHE A 187 -5.90 1.17 -7.45
C PHE A 187 -7.15 1.99 -7.29
N ALA A 188 -8.31 1.32 -7.22
CA ALA A 188 -9.59 1.93 -6.93
C ALA A 188 -10.35 1.08 -5.91
N GLU A 189 -10.90 1.71 -4.89
CA GLU A 189 -11.71 1.05 -3.87
C GLU A 189 -12.95 1.90 -3.56
N ILE A 190 -14.10 1.25 -3.45
CA ILE A 190 -15.35 1.84 -2.96
C ILE A 190 -15.80 0.99 -1.78
N SER A 191 -16.12 1.64 -0.67
CA SER A 191 -16.73 0.98 0.47
C SER A 191 -18.06 1.60 0.84
N TYR A 192 -19.02 0.74 1.25
CA TYR A 192 -20.33 1.15 1.75
C TYR A 192 -20.50 0.70 3.20
N GLN A 193 -20.68 1.65 4.09
CA GLN A 193 -20.85 1.39 5.52
C GLN A 193 -22.25 0.86 5.81
N LEU A 194 -22.36 -0.40 6.24
CA LEU A 194 -23.61 -1.04 6.65
C LEU A 194 -24.06 -0.53 8.03
N ASN A 195 -23.10 -0.49 8.96
CA ASN A 195 -23.27 0.04 10.31
C ASN A 195 -21.93 0.57 10.84
N ASN A 196 -21.86 0.94 12.12
CA ASN A 196 -20.65 1.54 12.73
C ASN A 196 -19.42 0.59 12.75
N LEU A 197 -19.61 -0.70 12.52
CA LEU A 197 -18.55 -1.72 12.59
C LEU A 197 -18.32 -2.43 11.26
N LEU A 198 -19.33 -2.49 10.38
CA LEU A 198 -19.29 -3.32 9.17
C LEU A 198 -19.42 -2.47 7.91
N SER A 199 -18.68 -2.85 6.90
CA SER A 199 -18.73 -2.27 5.56
C SER A 199 -18.61 -3.33 4.47
N LEU A 200 -19.27 -3.08 3.32
CA LEU A 200 -19.03 -3.81 2.07
C LEU A 200 -18.00 -3.06 1.25
N ILE A 201 -17.06 -3.79 0.65
CA ILE A 201 -15.94 -3.19 -0.05
C ILE A 201 -15.77 -3.87 -1.39
N MET A 202 -15.60 -3.07 -2.43
CA MET A 202 -15.22 -3.51 -3.78
C MET A 202 -13.94 -2.80 -4.17
N GLY A 203 -13.01 -3.52 -4.75
CA GLY A 203 -11.75 -2.95 -5.21
C GLY A 203 -11.27 -3.53 -6.52
N PHE A 204 -10.46 -2.73 -7.18
CA PHE A 204 -9.81 -3.01 -8.45
C PHE A 204 -8.35 -2.57 -8.37
N GLU A 205 -7.45 -3.43 -8.84
CA GLU A 205 -6.03 -3.16 -8.96
C GLU A 205 -5.56 -3.50 -10.37
N GLN A 206 -4.67 -2.69 -10.92
CA GLN A 206 -4.06 -2.91 -12.22
C GLN A 206 -2.62 -2.44 -12.21
N ASP A 207 -1.71 -3.32 -12.65
CA ASP A 207 -0.32 -2.98 -12.94
C ASP A 207 -0.12 -2.94 -14.46
N TYR A 208 0.40 -1.85 -14.98
CA TYR A 208 0.76 -1.71 -16.38
C TYR A 208 2.27 -1.60 -16.54
N TYR A 209 2.91 -2.63 -17.10
CA TYR A 209 4.34 -2.66 -17.38
C TYR A 209 4.62 -2.10 -18.78
N THR A 210 5.46 -1.06 -18.85
CA THR A 210 5.71 -0.33 -20.11
C THR A 210 6.47 -1.12 -21.16
N ALA A 211 7.41 -1.97 -20.76
CA ALA A 211 8.27 -2.71 -21.68
C ALA A 211 7.55 -3.86 -22.40
N ASN A 212 6.77 -4.66 -21.69
CA ASN A 212 6.11 -5.86 -22.25
C ASN A 212 4.61 -5.68 -22.45
N LYS A 213 4.07 -4.49 -22.14
CA LYS A 213 2.64 -4.15 -22.20
C LYS A 213 1.74 -5.11 -21.41
N GLN A 214 2.30 -5.85 -20.46
CA GLN A 214 1.51 -6.67 -19.57
C GLN A 214 0.71 -5.79 -18.62
N SER A 215 -0.53 -6.20 -18.36
CA SER A 215 -1.47 -5.44 -17.57
C SER A 215 -2.29 -6.39 -16.68
N PRO A 216 -1.65 -7.05 -15.68
CA PRO A 216 -2.38 -7.87 -14.72
C PRO A 216 -3.42 -7.03 -13.99
N GLN A 217 -4.63 -7.59 -13.85
CA GLN A 217 -5.76 -6.96 -13.19
C GLN A 217 -6.32 -7.88 -12.14
N SER A 218 -6.69 -7.34 -10.99
CA SER A 218 -7.38 -8.05 -9.95
C SER A 218 -8.60 -7.28 -9.44
N TYR A 219 -9.62 -8.04 -9.04
CA TYR A 219 -10.85 -7.54 -8.45
C TYR A 219 -11.07 -8.25 -7.12
N TYR A 220 -11.61 -7.53 -6.16
CA TYR A 220 -12.00 -8.15 -4.91
C TYR A 220 -13.31 -7.59 -4.37
N PHE A 221 -13.99 -8.44 -3.62
CA PHE A 221 -15.18 -8.10 -2.85
C PHE A 221 -14.99 -8.57 -1.41
N SER A 222 -15.20 -7.69 -0.43
CA SER A 222 -14.88 -7.95 0.97
C SER A 222 -15.99 -7.48 1.89
N LEU A 223 -16.11 -8.15 3.03
CA LEU A 223 -16.75 -7.64 4.22
C LEU A 223 -15.66 -7.10 5.16
N GLY A 224 -15.72 -5.82 5.47
CA GLY A 224 -14.81 -5.13 6.37
C GLY A 224 -15.39 -4.99 7.77
N TRP A 225 -14.51 -5.06 8.77
CA TRP A 225 -14.77 -4.75 10.16
C TRP A 225 -13.77 -3.69 10.64
N GLN A 226 -14.27 -2.66 11.33
CA GLN A 226 -13.49 -1.54 11.83
C GLN A 226 -13.80 -1.28 13.30
N LYS A 227 -12.75 -1.01 14.09
CA LYS A 227 -12.83 -0.60 15.48
C LYS A 227 -11.87 0.57 15.77
#